data_6968f2b6282c4195c35428cda947e86e
#
_entry.id   6968f2b6282c4195c35428cda947e86e
#
_cell.length_a   1.000
_cell.length_b   1.000
_cell.length_c   1.000
_cell.angle_alpha   90.00
_cell.angle_beta   90.00
_cell.angle_gamma   90.00
#
_symmetry.space_group_name_H-M   'P 1'
#
loop_
_entity.id
_entity.type
_entity.pdbx_description
1 polymer ?
#
loop_
_entity_poly.entity_id
_entity_poly.type
_entity_poly.pdbx_seq_one_letter_code
_entity_poly.pdbx_strand_id
1 'polypeptide(L)'
;SYMGTEKPYEAFLSMILRHLAPGGRVVIAIENKYGLKYFAGCREDHLGTWFSGIENYADGGGVRTFSRKGLERIFASCGVKKYHFYYPYPDYKFMTTLYSDAYLPGKGELSNNLRNFDRDRMLLFDEKHAFDGIVEDNLFSVFANSYTVIIGDGFDIKYVKYSNDRAKEYQIRTEICRDADGIATVKKIPLCEEANEHIRGMAVAYRNLLERYEGGRIGINRCTLHEENGRVWDSFEFLEGRLLSELMDECLEKQDQEGFRRLFAEYVERTGYNPDYPVSDFDLIFGNIMVQGDDWTIIDYEWTFGKDVDAKELAFRAVYCYLLEDERRNALDLDWILETLGITEQDAKQYREQEMDFQKFVTGQRLSMAQLRDRIGGDLLKPTDWVQRFR
;
A
#
# COMPACT_ATOMS: atom_id res chain seq x y z
N SER A 1 -9.78 4.95 34.32
CA SER A 1 -10.56 5.98 33.59
C SER A 1 -10.90 7.11 34.53
N TYR A 2 -10.82 8.34 34.07
CA TYR A 2 -11.18 9.55 34.84
C TYR A 2 -12.70 9.71 35.06
N MET A 3 -13.52 8.83 34.50
CA MET A 3 -14.99 8.97 34.52
C MET A 3 -15.70 8.39 35.75
N GLY A 4 -15.05 7.60 36.58
CA GLY A 4 -15.61 7.09 37.86
C GLY A 4 -16.94 6.34 37.73
N THR A 5 -17.26 5.74 36.59
CA THR A 5 -18.53 5.05 36.33
C THR A 5 -18.30 3.57 35.97
N GLU A 6 -19.34 2.74 36.10
CA GLU A 6 -19.28 1.34 35.67
C GLU A 6 -19.07 1.15 34.18
N LYS A 7 -19.49 2.16 33.35
CA LYS A 7 -19.37 2.19 31.88
C LYS A 7 -18.62 3.42 31.43
N PRO A 8 -17.31 3.51 31.71
CA PRO A 8 -16.55 4.74 31.49
C PRO A 8 -16.41 5.13 30.00
N TYR A 9 -16.39 4.16 29.10
CA TYR A 9 -16.22 4.43 27.65
C TYR A 9 -17.49 4.96 27.03
N GLU A 10 -18.64 4.39 27.38
CA GLU A 10 -19.96 4.86 26.96
C GLU A 10 -20.26 6.26 27.53
N ALA A 11 -19.93 6.49 28.80
CA ALA A 11 -20.10 7.79 29.43
C ALA A 11 -19.24 8.87 28.75
N PHE A 12 -17.99 8.54 28.42
CA PHE A 12 -17.08 9.44 27.73
C PHE A 12 -17.56 9.75 26.31
N LEU A 13 -17.94 8.74 25.52
CA LEU A 13 -18.46 8.94 24.17
C LEU A 13 -19.77 9.77 24.19
N SER A 14 -20.68 9.45 25.11
CA SER A 14 -21.95 10.21 25.27
C SER A 14 -21.70 11.67 25.65
N MET A 15 -20.65 11.95 26.42
CA MET A 15 -20.25 13.33 26.72
C MET A 15 -19.78 14.05 25.45
N ILE A 16 -18.92 13.44 24.67
CA ILE A 16 -18.43 14.01 23.40
C ILE A 16 -19.60 14.30 22.45
N LEU A 17 -20.48 13.32 22.25
CA LEU A 17 -21.62 13.44 21.34
C LEU A 17 -22.55 14.62 21.68
N ARG A 18 -22.71 14.96 22.98
CA ARG A 18 -23.50 16.13 23.41
C ARG A 18 -22.88 17.49 23.06
N HIS A 19 -21.57 17.51 22.78
CA HIS A 19 -20.86 18.72 22.40
C HIS A 19 -20.67 18.85 20.89
N LEU A 20 -21.17 17.89 20.12
CA LEU A 20 -21.02 17.87 18.69
C LEU A 20 -22.00 18.89 18.06
N ALA A 21 -21.47 19.75 17.20
CA ALA A 21 -22.29 20.66 16.42
C ALA A 21 -23.15 19.90 15.39
N PRO A 22 -24.27 20.48 14.90
CA PRO A 22 -25.01 19.89 13.78
C PRO A 22 -24.09 19.62 12.58
N GLY A 23 -24.12 18.41 12.03
CA GLY A 23 -23.22 17.98 10.95
C GLY A 23 -21.77 17.72 11.37
N GLY A 24 -21.45 17.87 12.66
CA GLY A 24 -20.13 17.57 13.21
C GLY A 24 -19.83 16.07 13.16
N ARG A 25 -18.55 15.73 13.22
CA ARG A 25 -18.03 14.35 13.21
C ARG A 25 -17.15 14.08 14.40
N VAL A 26 -17.17 12.84 14.91
CA VAL A 26 -16.15 12.37 15.87
C VAL A 26 -15.20 11.46 15.13
N VAL A 27 -13.91 11.73 15.26
CA VAL A 27 -12.84 10.85 14.72
C VAL A 27 -12.18 10.14 15.88
N ILE A 28 -12.14 8.82 15.82
CA ILE A 28 -11.51 7.95 16.81
C ILE A 28 -10.39 7.20 16.11
N ALA A 29 -9.13 7.40 16.54
CA ALA A 29 -7.99 6.58 16.14
C ALA A 29 -7.58 5.71 17.32
N ILE A 30 -7.54 4.41 17.11
CA ILE A 30 -7.30 3.44 18.20
C ILE A 30 -6.73 2.13 17.68
N GLU A 31 -5.87 1.52 18.46
CA GLU A 31 -5.37 0.16 18.18
C GLU A 31 -6.51 -0.86 18.30
N ASN A 32 -6.43 -1.86 17.43
CA ASN A 32 -7.30 -3.03 17.52
C ASN A 32 -6.69 -4.06 18.47
N LYS A 33 -7.41 -4.44 19.53
CA LYS A 33 -6.92 -5.46 20.46
C LYS A 33 -6.61 -6.83 19.84
N TYR A 34 -7.17 -7.10 18.65
CA TYR A 34 -6.92 -8.29 17.84
C TYR A 34 -6.06 -7.99 16.60
N GLY A 35 -5.33 -6.85 16.59
CA GLY A 35 -4.38 -6.56 15.54
C GLY A 35 -3.36 -7.68 15.40
N LEU A 36 -3.08 -8.07 14.14
CA LEU A 36 -2.15 -9.18 13.85
C LEU A 36 -0.79 -8.98 14.53
N LYS A 37 -0.33 -7.73 14.64
CA LYS A 37 0.94 -7.37 15.29
C LYS A 37 1.07 -7.96 16.71
N TYR A 38 -0.02 -8.06 17.46
CA TYR A 38 0.03 -8.61 18.82
C TYR A 38 0.18 -10.13 18.84
N PHE A 39 -0.45 -10.83 17.89
CA PHE A 39 -0.24 -12.27 17.70
C PHE A 39 1.17 -12.55 17.21
N ALA A 40 1.72 -11.68 16.37
CA ALA A 40 3.07 -11.80 15.85
C ALA A 40 4.18 -11.40 16.85
N GLY A 41 3.82 -10.95 18.06
CA GLY A 41 4.78 -10.73 19.13
C GLY A 41 5.02 -9.28 19.55
N CYS A 42 4.21 -8.31 19.09
CA CYS A 42 4.22 -6.96 19.65
C CYS A 42 3.66 -6.95 21.06
N ARG A 43 4.18 -6.06 21.90
CA ARG A 43 3.61 -5.78 23.22
C ARG A 43 2.33 -4.96 23.06
N GLU A 44 1.41 -5.10 23.99
CA GLU A 44 0.23 -4.24 24.09
C GLU A 44 0.66 -2.79 24.32
N ASP A 45 0.09 -1.84 23.57
CA ASP A 45 0.57 -0.45 23.49
C ASP A 45 0.50 0.33 24.81
N HIS A 46 -0.47 0.06 25.66
CA HIS A 46 -0.67 0.79 26.91
C HIS A 46 -0.03 0.11 28.14
N LEU A 47 -0.14 -1.21 28.22
CA LEU A 47 0.38 -1.98 29.38
C LEU A 47 1.83 -2.40 29.20
N GLY A 48 2.31 -2.49 27.95
CA GLY A 48 3.66 -2.93 27.64
C GLY A 48 3.92 -4.43 27.86
N THR A 49 2.86 -5.22 28.07
CA THR A 49 2.90 -6.67 28.27
C THR A 49 2.45 -7.40 27.01
N TRP A 50 2.88 -8.65 26.82
CA TRP A 50 2.43 -9.46 25.68
C TRP A 50 1.03 -10.00 25.94
N PHE A 51 0.23 -10.10 24.89
CA PHE A 51 -1.06 -10.78 24.81
C PHE A 51 -2.20 -10.21 25.66
N SER A 52 -1.97 -9.19 26.49
CA SER A 52 -2.97 -8.67 27.44
C SER A 52 -4.30 -8.31 26.79
N GLY A 53 -4.27 -7.67 25.62
CA GLY A 53 -5.49 -7.35 24.84
C GLY A 53 -6.19 -8.61 24.34
N ILE A 54 -5.41 -9.57 23.81
CA ILE A 54 -5.90 -10.87 23.33
C ILE A 54 -6.57 -11.64 24.48
N GLU A 55 -5.95 -11.66 25.65
CA GLU A 55 -6.46 -12.28 26.88
C GLU A 55 -7.52 -11.44 27.59
N ASN A 56 -8.05 -10.45 26.89
CA ASN A 56 -9.16 -9.61 27.36
C ASN A 56 -8.84 -8.82 28.63
N TYR A 57 -7.56 -8.50 28.87
CA TYR A 57 -7.09 -7.75 30.07
C TYR A 57 -7.44 -8.44 31.38
N ALA A 58 -7.20 -9.74 31.44
CA ALA A 58 -7.55 -10.56 32.58
C ALA A 58 -6.94 -10.07 33.94
N ASP A 59 -5.71 -9.50 33.85
CA ASP A 59 -5.00 -8.96 35.01
C ASP A 59 -5.49 -7.59 35.49
N GLY A 60 -6.52 -7.05 34.84
CA GLY A 60 -7.07 -5.73 35.13
C GLY A 60 -6.18 -4.61 34.61
N GLY A 61 -6.72 -3.69 33.87
CA GLY A 61 -6.03 -2.52 33.37
C GLY A 61 -7.01 -1.37 33.14
N GLY A 62 -6.59 -0.14 33.47
CA GLY A 62 -7.45 1.05 33.34
C GLY A 62 -7.65 1.48 31.88
N VAL A 63 -6.64 1.28 31.02
CA VAL A 63 -6.66 1.63 29.60
C VAL A 63 -6.77 0.36 28.79
N ARG A 64 -7.63 0.37 27.79
CA ARG A 64 -7.90 -0.79 26.94
C ARG A 64 -8.05 -0.39 25.49
N THR A 65 -7.66 -1.26 24.60
CA THR A 65 -8.02 -1.23 23.19
C THR A 65 -9.24 -2.11 22.92
N PHE A 66 -9.87 -1.94 21.79
CA PHE A 66 -11.12 -2.61 21.45
C PHE A 66 -11.04 -3.30 20.10
N SER A 67 -11.74 -4.41 19.97
CA SER A 67 -12.04 -4.98 18.66
C SER A 67 -13.13 -4.14 17.97
N ARG A 68 -13.29 -4.30 16.65
CA ARG A 68 -14.38 -3.71 15.88
C ARG A 68 -15.73 -3.94 16.57
N LYS A 69 -16.06 -5.18 16.91
CA LYS A 69 -17.29 -5.52 17.62
C LYS A 69 -17.40 -4.89 19.01
N GLY A 70 -16.27 -4.67 19.68
CA GLY A 70 -16.23 -3.96 20.96
C GLY A 70 -16.64 -2.49 20.80
N LEU A 71 -16.10 -1.80 19.80
CA LEU A 71 -16.48 -0.42 19.47
C LEU A 71 -17.94 -0.32 19.03
N GLU A 72 -18.40 -1.22 18.16
CA GLU A 72 -19.81 -1.26 17.70
C GLU A 72 -20.80 -1.40 18.88
N ARG A 73 -20.46 -2.21 19.91
CA ARG A 73 -21.29 -2.30 21.12
C ARG A 73 -21.34 -0.98 21.91
N ILE A 74 -20.20 -0.29 22.05
CA ILE A 74 -20.14 1.03 22.70
C ILE A 74 -20.99 2.04 21.89
N PHE A 75 -20.87 2.06 20.57
CA PHE A 75 -21.64 2.94 19.69
C PHE A 75 -23.15 2.68 19.82
N ALA A 76 -23.56 1.42 19.79
CA ALA A 76 -24.96 1.03 19.97
C ALA A 76 -25.50 1.48 21.34
N SER A 77 -24.72 1.31 22.41
CA SER A 77 -25.11 1.75 23.77
C SER A 77 -25.25 3.27 23.89
N CYS A 78 -24.54 4.04 23.05
CA CYS A 78 -24.62 5.50 22.98
C CYS A 78 -25.64 6.01 21.94
N GLY A 79 -26.39 5.11 21.29
CA GLY A 79 -27.38 5.48 20.26
C GLY A 79 -26.77 5.92 18.91
N VAL A 80 -25.49 5.67 18.68
CA VAL A 80 -24.83 5.97 17.41
C VAL A 80 -25.30 5.00 16.33
N LYS A 81 -25.87 5.54 15.24
CA LYS A 81 -26.40 4.76 14.12
C LYS A 81 -25.56 4.84 12.87
N LYS A 82 -24.78 5.91 12.71
CA LYS A 82 -23.98 6.17 11.51
C LYS A 82 -22.52 6.30 11.89
N TYR A 83 -21.71 5.37 11.41
CA TYR A 83 -20.28 5.36 11.59
C TYR A 83 -19.60 4.60 10.44
N HIS A 84 -18.32 4.89 10.21
CA HIS A 84 -17.52 4.32 9.13
C HIS A 84 -16.17 3.90 9.69
N PHE A 85 -15.76 2.65 9.39
CA PHE A 85 -14.45 2.14 9.74
C PHE A 85 -13.48 2.37 8.59
N TYR A 86 -12.30 2.83 8.96
CA TYR A 86 -11.11 2.91 8.12
C TYR A 86 -9.97 2.16 8.81
N TYR A 87 -9.07 1.61 8.02
CA TYR A 87 -7.99 0.75 8.47
C TYR A 87 -6.65 1.37 8.06
N PRO A 88 -6.05 2.20 8.93
CA PRO A 88 -4.72 2.74 8.68
C PRO A 88 -3.69 1.61 8.76
N TYR A 89 -2.88 1.48 7.72
CA TYR A 89 -1.85 0.45 7.61
C TYR A 89 -0.47 1.10 7.49
N PRO A 90 0.55 0.57 8.14
CA PRO A 90 0.54 -0.58 9.05
C PRO A 90 -0.07 -0.28 10.43
N ASP A 91 -0.16 0.99 10.83
CA ASP A 91 -0.73 1.47 12.09
C ASP A 91 -1.10 2.96 11.95
N TYR A 92 -2.09 3.45 12.70
CA TYR A 92 -2.54 4.85 12.60
C TYR A 92 -1.46 5.87 12.99
N LYS A 93 -0.46 5.48 13.77
CA LYS A 93 0.67 6.35 14.16
C LYS A 93 1.69 6.54 13.03
N PHE A 94 1.81 5.55 12.14
CA PHE A 94 2.80 5.51 11.06
C PHE A 94 2.15 5.08 9.74
N MET A 95 0.99 5.63 9.47
CA MET A 95 0.18 5.28 8.32
C MET A 95 0.86 5.63 6.99
N THR A 96 0.97 4.64 6.12
CA THR A 96 1.33 4.82 4.71
C THR A 96 0.14 4.60 3.79
N THR A 97 -0.86 3.83 4.26
CA THR A 97 -2.05 3.49 3.48
C THR A 97 -3.27 3.50 4.39
N LEU A 98 -4.39 3.99 3.88
CA LEU A 98 -5.69 3.97 4.54
C LEU A 98 -6.67 3.16 3.69
N TYR A 99 -7.13 2.04 4.21
CA TYR A 99 -8.21 1.25 3.63
C TYR A 99 -9.55 1.58 4.28
N SER A 100 -10.65 1.11 3.68
CA SER A 100 -12.00 1.23 4.25
C SER A 100 -12.80 -0.04 3.98
N ASP A 101 -14.00 -0.16 4.56
CA ASP A 101 -14.92 -1.26 4.24
C ASP A 101 -15.32 -1.31 2.75
N ALA A 102 -15.17 -0.20 2.01
CA ALA A 102 -15.48 -0.12 0.58
C ALA A 102 -14.26 -0.43 -0.32
N TYR A 103 -13.06 -0.51 0.24
CA TYR A 103 -11.83 -0.86 -0.46
C TYR A 103 -10.86 -1.50 0.53
N LEU A 104 -10.85 -2.81 0.56
CA LEU A 104 -9.96 -3.62 1.39
C LEU A 104 -8.69 -3.99 0.60
N PRO A 105 -7.59 -4.34 1.28
CA PRO A 105 -6.38 -4.75 0.60
C PRO A 105 -6.55 -6.05 -0.18
N GLY A 106 -5.84 -6.16 -1.30
CA GLY A 106 -5.62 -7.40 -2.01
C GLY A 106 -4.46 -8.22 -1.45
N LYS A 107 -4.33 -9.47 -1.90
CA LYS A 107 -3.18 -10.34 -1.60
C LYS A 107 -1.89 -9.68 -2.07
N GLY A 108 -0.86 -9.74 -1.27
CA GLY A 108 0.46 -9.13 -1.58
C GLY A 108 0.59 -7.64 -1.25
N GLU A 109 -0.50 -6.89 -1.08
CA GLU A 109 -0.43 -5.45 -0.80
C GLU A 109 0.13 -5.11 0.58
N LEU A 110 -0.01 -6.01 1.56
CA LEU A 110 0.39 -5.77 2.94
C LEU A 110 1.84 -6.24 3.24
N SER A 111 2.73 -6.06 2.29
CA SER A 111 4.12 -6.52 2.40
C SER A 111 4.99 -5.61 3.28
N ASN A 112 4.61 -4.36 3.47
CA ASN A 112 5.43 -3.37 4.18
C ASN A 112 5.06 -3.28 5.67
N ASN A 113 5.20 -4.40 6.39
CA ASN A 113 4.95 -4.45 7.83
C ASN A 113 6.06 -3.72 8.59
N LEU A 114 5.70 -2.59 9.18
CA LEU A 114 6.59 -1.86 10.06
C LEU A 114 6.71 -2.59 11.40
N ARG A 115 7.95 -2.76 11.87
CA ARG A 115 8.22 -3.21 13.24
C ARG A 115 7.64 -2.19 14.22
N ASN A 116 7.43 -2.60 15.46
CA ASN A 116 7.10 -1.68 16.53
C ASN A 116 8.29 -0.74 16.78
N PHE A 117 8.13 0.57 16.56
CA PHE A 117 9.23 1.53 16.62
C PHE A 117 9.63 1.92 18.02
N ASP A 118 8.73 1.82 18.99
CA ASP A 118 8.89 2.34 20.34
C ASP A 118 9.33 1.29 21.35
N ARG A 119 9.34 -0.01 20.99
CA ARG A 119 9.63 -1.11 21.89
C ARG A 119 10.27 -2.29 21.18
N ASP A 120 10.93 -3.14 21.98
CA ASP A 120 11.30 -4.48 21.58
C ASP A 120 10.06 -5.35 21.33
N ARG A 121 10.15 -6.28 20.40
CA ARG A 121 9.10 -7.25 20.10
C ARG A 121 9.66 -8.63 19.80
N MET A 122 8.86 -9.65 20.04
CA MET A 122 9.12 -10.98 19.49
C MET A 122 8.79 -11.02 18.00
N LEU A 123 9.44 -11.90 17.27
CA LEU A 123 9.13 -12.24 15.88
C LEU A 123 8.68 -13.70 15.85
N LEU A 124 7.37 -13.94 15.96
CA LEU A 124 6.83 -15.30 16.09
C LEU A 124 6.56 -15.94 14.72
N PHE A 125 6.17 -15.15 13.74
CA PHE A 125 5.91 -15.56 12.35
C PHE A 125 6.03 -14.35 11.40
N ASP A 126 6.00 -14.61 10.10
CA ASP A 126 5.99 -13.57 9.08
C ASP A 126 4.57 -12.99 8.92
N GLU A 127 4.40 -11.72 9.27
CA GLU A 127 3.12 -11.01 9.18
C GLU A 127 2.66 -10.80 7.75
N LYS A 128 3.58 -10.70 6.77
CA LYS A 128 3.24 -10.57 5.35
C LYS A 128 2.45 -11.79 4.88
N HIS A 129 3.01 -12.97 5.07
CA HIS A 129 2.36 -14.22 4.67
C HIS A 129 1.06 -14.48 5.46
N ALA A 130 1.03 -14.10 6.74
CA ALA A 130 -0.19 -14.23 7.54
C ALA A 130 -1.30 -13.28 7.06
N PHE A 131 -0.95 -12.04 6.67
CA PHE A 131 -1.92 -11.11 6.10
C PHE A 131 -2.45 -11.59 4.75
N ASP A 132 -1.64 -12.23 3.91
CA ASP A 132 -2.13 -12.79 2.64
C ASP A 132 -3.30 -13.75 2.87
N GLY A 133 -3.16 -14.72 3.78
CA GLY A 133 -4.24 -15.65 4.12
C GLY A 133 -5.44 -14.95 4.77
N ILE A 134 -5.20 -13.97 5.65
CA ILE A 134 -6.26 -13.16 6.29
C ILE A 134 -7.07 -12.38 5.24
N VAL A 135 -6.40 -11.87 4.21
CA VAL A 135 -7.05 -11.14 3.09
C VAL A 135 -7.87 -12.09 2.23
N GLU A 136 -7.30 -13.25 1.86
CA GLU A 136 -8.00 -14.28 1.09
C GLU A 136 -9.29 -14.76 1.80
N ASP A 137 -9.25 -14.89 3.13
CA ASP A 137 -10.40 -15.28 3.96
C ASP A 137 -11.36 -14.12 4.30
N ASN A 138 -11.12 -12.90 3.77
CA ASN A 138 -11.91 -11.69 4.06
C ASN A 138 -11.93 -11.31 5.55
N LEU A 139 -10.88 -11.57 6.29
CA LEU A 139 -10.75 -11.31 7.73
C LEU A 139 -9.94 -10.05 8.05
N PHE A 140 -9.47 -9.29 7.06
CA PHE A 140 -8.62 -8.13 7.29
C PHE A 140 -9.21 -7.13 8.28
N SER A 141 -10.52 -6.83 8.19
CA SER A 141 -11.20 -5.91 9.11
C SER A 141 -11.17 -6.36 10.59
N VAL A 142 -10.94 -7.64 10.85
CA VAL A 142 -10.81 -8.21 12.20
C VAL A 142 -9.38 -8.10 12.71
N PHE A 143 -8.38 -8.33 11.82
CA PHE A 143 -6.96 -8.42 12.16
C PHE A 143 -6.16 -7.16 11.84
N ALA A 144 -6.75 -6.13 11.20
CA ALA A 144 -6.12 -4.84 11.02
C ALA A 144 -5.55 -4.33 12.34
N ASN A 145 -4.32 -3.78 12.33
CA ASN A 145 -3.62 -3.42 13.56
C ASN A 145 -4.27 -2.26 14.33
N SER A 146 -4.97 -1.40 13.62
CA SER A 146 -5.65 -0.24 14.21
C SER A 146 -6.86 0.18 13.39
N TYR A 147 -7.69 1.02 13.97
CA TYR A 147 -8.86 1.61 13.32
C TYR A 147 -8.81 3.13 13.37
N THR A 148 -9.31 3.76 12.33
CA THR A 148 -9.84 5.11 12.36
C THR A 148 -11.34 5.02 12.14
N VAL A 149 -12.13 5.45 13.11
CA VAL A 149 -13.59 5.41 13.02
C VAL A 149 -14.14 6.83 12.95
N ILE A 150 -15.02 7.08 12.01
CA ILE A 150 -15.74 8.34 11.89
C ILE A 150 -17.18 8.11 12.30
N ILE A 151 -17.64 8.78 13.35
CA ILE A 151 -19.05 8.84 13.71
C ILE A 151 -19.66 10.08 13.03
N GLY A 152 -20.71 9.87 12.27
CA GLY A 152 -21.34 10.84 11.38
C GLY A 152 -21.13 10.48 9.92
N ASP A 153 -21.10 11.48 9.04
CA ASP A 153 -20.86 11.26 7.61
C ASP A 153 -19.39 10.82 7.36
N GLY A 154 -19.24 9.73 6.62
CA GLY A 154 -17.94 9.26 6.16
C GLY A 154 -17.30 10.20 5.12
N PHE A 155 -16.13 9.83 4.66
CA PHE A 155 -15.50 10.49 3.52
C PHE A 155 -15.91 9.81 2.20
N ASP A 156 -15.90 10.56 1.11
CA ASP A 156 -16.06 10.01 -0.23
C ASP A 156 -14.81 9.20 -0.65
N ILE A 157 -13.69 9.46 0.01
CA ILE A 157 -12.45 8.72 -0.14
C ILE A 157 -12.60 7.33 0.46
N LYS A 158 -12.26 6.30 -0.31
CA LYS A 158 -12.33 4.88 0.09
C LYS A 158 -10.97 4.26 0.36
N TYR A 159 -9.94 4.84 -0.24
CA TYR A 159 -8.56 4.39 -0.14
C TYR A 159 -7.61 5.59 -0.28
N VAL A 160 -6.52 5.59 0.48
CA VAL A 160 -5.41 6.55 0.30
C VAL A 160 -4.08 5.82 0.47
N LYS A 161 -3.14 6.08 -0.46
CA LYS A 161 -1.73 5.70 -0.32
C LYS A 161 -0.88 6.97 -0.30
N TYR A 162 0.02 7.08 0.66
CA TYR A 162 0.95 8.18 0.79
C TYR A 162 2.35 7.77 0.33
N SER A 163 2.90 8.46 -0.67
CA SER A 163 4.28 8.32 -1.12
C SER A 163 5.11 9.46 -0.51
N ASN A 164 5.24 9.46 0.82
CA ASN A 164 5.89 10.51 1.61
C ASN A 164 7.34 10.19 2.01
N ASP A 165 7.86 9.04 1.62
CA ASP A 165 9.26 8.62 1.75
C ASP A 165 10.15 9.09 0.58
N ARG A 166 9.58 9.79 -0.39
CA ARG A 166 10.23 10.38 -1.56
C ARG A 166 10.82 11.77 -1.26
N ALA A 167 11.68 12.27 -2.12
CA ALA A 167 12.08 13.67 -2.14
C ALA A 167 10.84 14.57 -2.27
N LYS A 168 10.91 15.80 -1.77
CA LYS A 168 9.75 16.70 -1.68
C LYS A 168 9.05 16.91 -3.02
N GLU A 169 9.85 16.99 -4.08
CA GLU A 169 9.41 17.19 -5.45
C GLU A 169 8.51 16.05 -5.97
N TYR A 170 8.51 14.90 -5.30
CA TYR A 170 7.81 13.68 -5.72
C TYR A 170 6.81 13.16 -4.67
N GLN A 171 6.58 13.95 -3.60
CA GLN A 171 5.66 13.53 -2.54
C GLN A 171 4.21 13.74 -2.96
N ILE A 172 3.51 12.64 -3.15
CA ILE A 172 2.11 12.63 -3.53
C ILE A 172 1.30 11.69 -2.62
N ARG A 173 -0.01 11.84 -2.67
CA ARG A 173 -0.95 10.81 -2.23
C ARG A 173 -1.83 10.40 -3.40
N THR A 174 -2.12 9.12 -3.45
CA THR A 174 -3.09 8.53 -4.37
C THR A 174 -4.36 8.23 -3.61
N GLU A 175 -5.49 8.74 -4.08
CA GLU A 175 -6.82 8.54 -3.48
C GLU A 175 -7.72 7.79 -4.45
N ILE A 176 -8.49 6.82 -3.95
CA ILE A 176 -9.64 6.25 -4.66
C ILE A 176 -10.90 6.84 -4.03
N CYS A 177 -11.65 7.58 -4.84
CA CYS A 177 -12.89 8.22 -4.43
C CYS A 177 -14.05 7.59 -5.19
N ARG A 178 -15.25 7.61 -4.59
CA ARG A 178 -16.51 7.37 -5.32
C ARG A 178 -17.37 8.61 -5.22
N ASP A 179 -17.89 9.05 -6.36
CA ASP A 179 -18.84 10.13 -6.41
C ASP A 179 -20.26 9.71 -5.94
N ALA A 180 -21.22 10.64 -6.00
CA ALA A 180 -22.60 10.40 -5.60
C ALA A 180 -23.30 9.32 -6.48
N ASP A 181 -22.86 9.16 -7.72
CA ASP A 181 -23.38 8.18 -8.68
C ASP A 181 -22.67 6.81 -8.53
N GLY A 182 -21.70 6.72 -7.62
CA GLY A 182 -20.92 5.51 -7.35
C GLY A 182 -19.76 5.27 -8.31
N ILE A 183 -19.47 6.23 -9.21
CA ILE A 183 -18.35 6.13 -10.14
C ILE A 183 -17.04 6.30 -9.37
N ALA A 184 -16.16 5.33 -9.54
CA ALA A 184 -14.84 5.36 -8.91
C ALA A 184 -13.86 6.17 -9.77
N THR A 185 -13.04 6.98 -9.09
CA THR A 185 -11.98 7.78 -9.70
C THR A 185 -10.72 7.69 -8.87
N VAL A 186 -9.58 7.57 -9.51
CA VAL A 186 -8.26 7.67 -8.86
C VAL A 186 -7.78 9.11 -8.97
N LYS A 187 -7.27 9.67 -7.87
CA LYS A 187 -6.67 11.01 -7.86
C LYS A 187 -5.25 10.94 -7.34
N LYS A 188 -4.33 11.63 -8.00
CA LYS A 188 -2.98 11.88 -7.50
C LYS A 188 -2.84 13.34 -7.12
N ILE A 189 -2.47 13.60 -5.88
CA ILE A 189 -2.49 14.92 -5.25
C ILE A 189 -1.14 15.19 -4.61
N PRO A 190 -0.50 16.35 -4.85
CA PRO A 190 0.78 16.69 -4.24
C PRO A 190 0.62 16.87 -2.73
N LEU A 191 1.62 16.45 -1.94
CA LEU A 191 1.65 16.65 -0.49
C LEU A 191 2.27 18.00 -0.09
N CYS A 192 3.00 18.65 -1.01
CA CYS A 192 3.62 19.95 -0.82
C CYS A 192 3.72 20.68 -2.17
N GLU A 193 4.01 21.97 -2.14
CA GLU A 193 4.07 22.80 -3.37
C GLU A 193 5.16 22.36 -4.33
N GLU A 194 6.29 21.86 -3.80
CA GLU A 194 7.40 21.36 -4.59
C GLU A 194 7.01 20.19 -5.50
N ALA A 195 5.97 19.43 -5.15
CA ALA A 195 5.48 18.30 -5.94
C ALA A 195 4.45 18.68 -7.02
N ASN A 196 4.07 19.95 -7.14
CA ASN A 196 3.09 20.39 -8.15
C ASN A 196 3.57 20.10 -9.58
N GLU A 197 4.87 20.30 -9.86
CA GLU A 197 5.42 20.04 -11.21
C GLU A 197 5.42 18.55 -11.54
N HIS A 198 5.60 17.68 -10.55
CA HIS A 198 5.51 16.24 -10.75
C HIS A 198 4.10 15.82 -11.18
N ILE A 199 3.06 16.40 -10.57
CA ILE A 199 1.67 16.19 -10.99
C ILE A 199 1.45 16.68 -12.42
N ARG A 200 1.88 17.92 -12.76
CA ARG A 200 1.77 18.44 -14.13
C ARG A 200 2.50 17.55 -15.15
N GLY A 201 3.61 16.97 -14.74
CA GLY A 201 4.39 16.04 -15.55
C GLY A 201 3.61 14.80 -15.97
N MET A 202 2.70 14.29 -15.15
CA MET A 202 1.88 13.11 -15.48
C MET A 202 0.94 13.36 -16.66
N ALA A 203 0.35 14.55 -16.74
CA ALA A 203 -0.48 14.92 -17.90
C ALA A 203 0.35 15.07 -19.19
N VAL A 204 1.61 15.47 -19.08
CA VAL A 204 2.55 15.46 -20.21
C VAL A 204 2.93 14.04 -20.60
N ALA A 205 3.26 13.20 -19.60
CA ALA A 205 3.55 11.79 -19.77
C ALA A 205 2.42 11.06 -20.51
N TYR A 206 1.17 11.30 -20.11
CA TYR A 206 -0.02 10.73 -20.76
C TYR A 206 -0.03 11.00 -22.25
N ARG A 207 0.15 12.26 -22.68
CA ARG A 207 0.14 12.63 -24.12
C ARG A 207 1.29 11.96 -24.86
N ASN A 208 2.48 12.00 -24.30
CA ASN A 208 3.67 11.43 -24.93
C ASN A 208 3.56 9.90 -25.08
N LEU A 209 3.00 9.22 -24.08
CA LEU A 209 2.78 7.77 -24.15
C LEU A 209 1.66 7.39 -25.11
N LEU A 210 0.60 8.21 -25.24
CA LEU A 210 -0.40 8.01 -26.29
C LEU A 210 0.21 8.06 -27.68
N GLU A 211 1.12 9.02 -27.96
CA GLU A 211 1.81 9.10 -29.23
C GLU A 211 2.77 7.91 -29.45
N ARG A 212 3.53 7.53 -28.41
CA ARG A 212 4.44 6.38 -28.50
C ARG A 212 3.71 5.09 -28.85
N TYR A 213 2.57 4.84 -28.22
CA TYR A 213 1.82 3.58 -28.36
C TYR A 213 0.67 3.66 -29.38
N GLU A 214 0.61 4.73 -30.19
CA GLU A 214 -0.39 4.86 -31.25
C GLU A 214 -0.29 3.69 -32.24
N GLY A 215 -1.37 2.95 -32.41
CA GLY A 215 -1.42 1.74 -33.24
C GLY A 215 -0.81 0.49 -32.60
N GLY A 216 -0.28 0.58 -31.39
CA GLY A 216 0.17 -0.55 -30.57
C GLY A 216 -0.97 -1.33 -29.93
N ARG A 217 -0.62 -2.34 -29.12
CA ARG A 217 -1.57 -3.24 -28.45
C ARG A 217 -1.63 -3.00 -26.93
N ILE A 218 -1.29 -1.80 -26.47
CA ILE A 218 -1.37 -1.41 -25.06
C ILE A 218 -2.00 -0.02 -24.96
N GLY A 219 -2.96 0.13 -24.07
CA GLY A 219 -3.62 1.39 -23.78
C GLY A 219 -2.92 2.16 -22.66
N ILE A 220 -3.23 3.45 -22.54
CA ILE A 220 -2.76 4.32 -21.46
C ILE A 220 -3.98 4.81 -20.69
N ASN A 221 -4.01 4.62 -19.37
CA ASN A 221 -5.10 5.10 -18.54
C ASN A 221 -5.19 6.62 -18.64
N ARG A 222 -6.40 7.11 -18.87
CA ARG A 222 -6.64 8.53 -19.12
C ARG A 222 -6.30 9.38 -17.90
N CYS A 223 -5.40 10.36 -18.11
CA CYS A 223 -5.06 11.41 -17.14
C CYS A 223 -5.79 12.71 -17.48
N THR A 224 -6.36 13.35 -16.48
CA THR A 224 -6.93 14.70 -16.57
C THR A 224 -6.33 15.58 -15.50
N LEU A 225 -5.59 16.60 -15.90
CA LEU A 225 -5.03 17.61 -15.00
C LEU A 225 -6.11 18.62 -14.58
N HIS A 226 -6.15 18.91 -13.30
CA HIS A 226 -7.01 19.90 -12.69
C HIS A 226 -6.19 20.98 -11.99
N GLU A 227 -6.51 22.24 -12.25
CA GLU A 227 -5.89 23.39 -11.58
C GLU A 227 -6.99 24.36 -11.15
N GLU A 228 -7.29 24.39 -9.87
CA GLU A 228 -8.36 25.21 -9.31
C GLU A 228 -7.94 25.85 -7.98
N ASN A 229 -8.12 27.16 -7.87
CA ASN A 229 -7.85 27.91 -6.63
C ASN A 229 -6.45 27.67 -6.04
N GLY A 230 -5.43 27.55 -6.90
CA GLY A 230 -4.04 27.30 -6.52
C GLY A 230 -3.76 25.84 -6.10
N ARG A 231 -4.71 24.94 -6.26
CA ARG A 231 -4.53 23.50 -6.06
C ARG A 231 -4.35 22.80 -7.40
N VAL A 232 -3.46 21.83 -7.41
CA VAL A 232 -3.15 21.00 -8.59
C VAL A 232 -3.40 19.56 -8.24
N TRP A 233 -4.04 18.78 -9.10
CA TRP A 233 -4.17 17.33 -8.96
C TRP A 233 -4.49 16.70 -10.31
N ASP A 234 -4.16 15.43 -10.46
CA ASP A 234 -4.60 14.62 -11.60
C ASP A 234 -5.73 13.67 -11.20
N SER A 235 -6.63 13.40 -12.15
CA SER A 235 -7.62 12.34 -12.05
C SER A 235 -7.43 11.31 -13.15
N PHE A 236 -7.64 10.04 -12.78
CA PHE A 236 -7.53 8.87 -13.65
C PHE A 236 -8.82 8.05 -13.55
N GLU A 237 -9.13 7.31 -14.59
CA GLU A 237 -10.22 6.34 -14.55
C GLU A 237 -9.84 5.19 -13.60
N PHE A 238 -10.81 4.75 -12.78
CA PHE A 238 -10.64 3.52 -12.00
C PHE A 238 -10.96 2.35 -12.92
N LEU A 239 -9.94 1.59 -13.30
CA LEU A 239 -10.11 0.44 -14.18
C LEU A 239 -10.37 -0.82 -13.34
N GLU A 240 -11.35 -1.60 -13.75
CA GLU A 240 -11.58 -2.94 -13.24
C GLU A 240 -10.75 -3.94 -14.06
N GLY A 241 -10.22 -4.95 -13.41
CA GLY A 241 -9.38 -5.96 -14.07
C GLY A 241 -8.42 -6.61 -13.07
N ARG A 242 -7.39 -7.26 -13.59
CA ARG A 242 -6.32 -7.84 -12.80
C ARG A 242 -4.99 -7.22 -13.19
N LEU A 243 -4.11 -7.03 -12.22
CA LEU A 243 -2.75 -6.60 -12.51
C LEU A 243 -1.99 -7.75 -13.22
N LEU A 244 -1.10 -7.39 -14.14
CA LEU A 244 -0.27 -8.39 -14.81
C LEU A 244 0.57 -9.19 -13.81
N SER A 245 1.05 -8.54 -12.73
CA SER A 245 1.74 -9.21 -11.62
C SER A 245 0.91 -10.30 -10.97
N GLU A 246 -0.39 -10.08 -10.76
CA GLU A 246 -1.30 -11.09 -10.19
C GLU A 246 -1.50 -12.30 -11.11
N LEU A 247 -1.56 -12.06 -12.42
CA LEU A 247 -1.65 -13.13 -13.40
C LEU A 247 -0.36 -13.95 -13.46
N MET A 248 0.79 -13.30 -13.33
CA MET A 248 2.09 -13.96 -13.24
C MET A 248 2.24 -14.75 -11.94
N ASP A 249 1.80 -14.21 -10.80
CA ASP A 249 1.78 -14.93 -9.52
C ASP A 249 0.91 -16.18 -9.59
N GLU A 250 -0.26 -16.10 -10.23
CA GLU A 250 -1.13 -17.26 -10.44
C GLU A 250 -0.44 -18.36 -11.27
N CYS A 251 0.33 -17.99 -12.30
CA CYS A 251 1.12 -18.95 -13.07
C CYS A 251 2.19 -19.63 -12.20
N LEU A 252 2.88 -18.88 -11.34
CA LEU A 252 3.89 -19.43 -10.43
C LEU A 252 3.26 -20.38 -9.40
N GLU A 253 2.14 -19.99 -8.79
CA GLU A 253 1.40 -20.81 -7.82
C GLU A 253 0.92 -22.14 -8.43
N LYS A 254 0.47 -22.10 -9.68
CA LYS A 254 0.01 -23.29 -10.42
C LYS A 254 1.14 -24.08 -11.09
N GLN A 255 2.39 -23.62 -10.97
CA GLN A 255 3.56 -24.15 -11.67
C GLN A 255 3.37 -24.18 -13.22
N ASP A 256 2.58 -23.22 -13.74
CA ASP A 256 2.34 -23.03 -15.17
C ASP A 256 3.45 -22.16 -15.80
N GLN A 257 4.59 -22.79 -16.06
CA GLN A 257 5.74 -22.13 -16.68
C GLN A 257 5.43 -21.61 -18.10
N GLU A 258 4.62 -22.35 -18.87
CA GLU A 258 4.26 -21.92 -20.22
C GLU A 258 3.35 -20.69 -20.20
N GLY A 259 2.39 -20.63 -19.28
CA GLY A 259 1.56 -19.47 -19.04
C GLY A 259 2.37 -18.24 -18.66
N PHE A 260 3.30 -18.38 -17.73
CA PHE A 260 4.21 -17.30 -17.34
C PHE A 260 5.04 -16.80 -18.54
N ARG A 261 5.67 -17.72 -19.28
CA ARG A 261 6.49 -17.40 -20.45
C ARG A 261 5.69 -16.66 -21.54
N ARG A 262 4.44 -17.08 -21.76
CA ARG A 262 3.53 -16.41 -22.71
C ARG A 262 3.20 -14.99 -22.27
N LEU A 263 2.82 -14.79 -21.00
CA LEU A 263 2.53 -13.45 -20.45
C LEU A 263 3.76 -12.54 -20.53
N PHE A 264 4.94 -13.05 -20.20
CA PHE A 264 6.18 -12.28 -20.28
C PHE A 264 6.54 -11.92 -21.72
N ALA A 265 6.43 -12.84 -22.66
CA ALA A 265 6.68 -12.55 -24.07
C ALA A 265 5.71 -11.50 -24.61
N GLU A 266 4.44 -11.58 -24.24
CA GLU A 266 3.42 -10.60 -24.62
C GLU A 266 3.69 -9.23 -23.98
N TYR A 267 4.13 -9.21 -22.72
CA TYR A 267 4.58 -7.97 -22.06
C TYR A 267 5.73 -7.32 -22.85
N VAL A 268 6.78 -8.05 -23.19
CA VAL A 268 7.93 -7.53 -23.95
C VAL A 268 7.50 -7.01 -25.32
N GLU A 269 6.63 -7.73 -26.04
CA GLU A 269 6.11 -7.31 -27.34
C GLU A 269 5.33 -6.00 -27.24
N ARG A 270 4.37 -5.91 -26.31
CA ARG A 270 3.47 -4.75 -26.18
C ARG A 270 4.21 -3.51 -25.68
N THR A 271 5.07 -3.64 -24.69
CA THR A 271 5.81 -2.52 -24.08
C THR A 271 6.99 -2.07 -24.95
N GLY A 272 7.57 -2.96 -25.73
CA GLY A 272 8.64 -2.67 -26.70
C GLY A 272 8.17 -2.05 -28.00
N TYR A 273 6.87 -1.76 -28.15
CA TYR A 273 6.34 -1.13 -29.37
C TYR A 273 6.95 0.26 -29.60
N ASN A 274 7.26 0.58 -30.87
CA ASN A 274 7.88 1.84 -31.30
C ASN A 274 9.15 2.20 -30.48
N PRO A 275 10.19 1.35 -30.52
CA PRO A 275 11.34 1.47 -29.62
C PRO A 275 12.17 2.73 -29.83
N ASP A 276 12.14 3.32 -31.01
CA ASP A 276 12.91 4.54 -31.34
C ASP A 276 12.21 5.84 -30.91
N TYR A 277 11.00 5.75 -30.34
CA TYR A 277 10.28 6.94 -29.88
C TYR A 277 10.94 7.50 -28.61
N PRO A 278 11.31 8.80 -28.58
CA PRO A 278 12.17 9.36 -27.54
C PRO A 278 11.43 9.65 -26.22
N VAL A 279 10.64 8.70 -25.75
CA VAL A 279 9.92 8.73 -24.48
C VAL A 279 9.92 7.33 -23.88
N SER A 280 10.30 7.21 -22.62
CA SER A 280 10.26 5.95 -21.90
C SER A 280 9.56 6.11 -20.56
N ASP A 281 8.66 5.20 -20.25
CA ASP A 281 8.09 5.03 -18.93
C ASP A 281 8.98 4.08 -18.13
N PHE A 282 9.67 4.64 -17.13
CA PHE A 282 10.58 3.86 -16.30
C PHE A 282 9.82 2.99 -15.30
N ASP A 283 8.56 3.33 -15.00
CA ASP A 283 7.72 2.59 -14.08
C ASP A 283 6.81 1.56 -14.76
N LEU A 284 7.21 1.12 -15.95
CA LEU A 284 6.51 0.10 -16.74
C LEU A 284 6.75 -1.30 -16.15
N ILE A 285 6.37 -1.48 -14.88
CA ILE A 285 6.46 -2.75 -14.15
C ILE A 285 5.15 -3.52 -14.22
N PHE A 286 5.18 -4.82 -13.91
CA PHE A 286 3.99 -5.69 -14.02
C PHE A 286 2.83 -5.23 -13.13
N GLY A 287 3.11 -4.62 -11.98
CA GLY A 287 2.12 -4.05 -11.07
C GLY A 287 1.43 -2.79 -11.58
N ASN A 288 1.93 -2.19 -12.68
CA ASN A 288 1.38 -0.97 -13.29
C ASN A 288 0.67 -1.24 -14.62
N ILE A 289 0.37 -2.50 -14.90
CA ILE A 289 -0.39 -2.89 -16.10
C ILE A 289 -1.67 -3.61 -15.67
N MET A 290 -2.80 -3.01 -16.01
CA MET A 290 -4.12 -3.60 -15.84
C MET A 290 -4.48 -4.45 -17.05
N VAL A 291 -4.92 -5.69 -16.81
CA VAL A 291 -5.32 -6.65 -17.83
C VAL A 291 -6.80 -6.96 -17.70
N GLN A 292 -7.54 -6.75 -18.80
CA GLN A 292 -8.96 -7.06 -18.93
C GLN A 292 -9.18 -7.83 -20.24
N GLY A 293 -9.12 -9.17 -20.17
CA GLY A 293 -9.11 -10.01 -21.39
C GLY A 293 -7.88 -9.74 -22.24
N ASP A 294 -8.08 -9.34 -23.50
CA ASP A 294 -6.99 -8.99 -24.42
C ASP A 294 -6.54 -7.51 -24.28
N ASP A 295 -7.28 -6.71 -23.54
CA ASP A 295 -6.98 -5.30 -23.35
C ASP A 295 -6.01 -5.12 -22.19
N TRP A 296 -4.85 -4.53 -22.48
CA TRP A 296 -3.84 -4.17 -21.51
C TRP A 296 -3.72 -2.66 -21.43
N THR A 297 -3.67 -2.11 -20.20
CA THR A 297 -3.61 -0.66 -20.00
C THR A 297 -2.57 -0.32 -18.93
N ILE A 298 -1.65 0.59 -19.25
CA ILE A 298 -0.71 1.18 -18.30
C ILE A 298 -1.49 2.12 -17.39
N ILE A 299 -1.43 1.90 -16.07
CA ILE A 299 -2.23 2.62 -15.06
C ILE A 299 -1.41 3.61 -14.23
N ASP A 300 -0.11 3.42 -14.13
CA ASP A 300 0.80 4.32 -13.42
C ASP A 300 2.03 4.58 -14.31
N TYR A 301 2.28 5.84 -14.60
CA TYR A 301 3.35 6.28 -15.52
C TYR A 301 3.98 7.60 -15.05
N GLU A 302 4.04 7.81 -13.74
CA GLU A 302 4.58 9.02 -13.13
C GLU A 302 6.08 9.23 -13.41
N TRP A 303 6.79 8.17 -13.77
CA TRP A 303 8.23 8.19 -14.06
C TRP A 303 8.52 8.08 -15.56
N THR A 304 7.74 8.80 -16.35
CA THR A 304 7.95 8.90 -17.80
C THR A 304 8.95 10.01 -18.10
N PHE A 305 9.97 9.69 -18.86
CA PHE A 305 11.04 10.60 -19.27
C PHE A 305 11.06 10.83 -20.76
N GLY A 306 11.39 12.08 -21.18
CA GLY A 306 11.63 12.45 -22.56
C GLY A 306 13.01 11.99 -23.04
N LYS A 307 13.33 10.71 -22.85
CA LYS A 307 14.56 10.07 -23.31
C LYS A 307 14.26 8.65 -23.74
N ASP A 308 15.12 8.14 -24.62
CA ASP A 308 15.11 6.73 -24.96
C ASP A 308 15.81 5.91 -23.87
N VAL A 309 15.15 4.84 -23.40
CA VAL A 309 15.74 3.83 -22.51
C VAL A 309 15.56 2.49 -23.20
N ASP A 310 16.60 1.68 -23.23
CA ASP A 310 16.57 0.36 -23.87
C ASP A 310 15.37 -0.47 -23.34
N ALA A 311 14.56 -0.96 -24.27
CA ALA A 311 13.41 -1.79 -23.93
C ALA A 311 13.78 -3.03 -23.11
N LYS A 312 15.00 -3.55 -23.29
CA LYS A 312 15.53 -4.68 -22.50
C LYS A 312 15.82 -4.28 -21.06
N GLU A 313 16.33 -3.05 -20.84
CA GLU A 313 16.53 -2.48 -19.50
C GLU A 313 15.20 -2.36 -18.77
N LEU A 314 14.17 -1.80 -19.43
CA LEU A 314 12.83 -1.67 -18.85
C LEU A 314 12.22 -3.04 -18.52
N ALA A 315 12.33 -4.00 -19.42
CA ALA A 315 11.81 -5.34 -19.23
C ALA A 315 12.56 -6.09 -18.09
N PHE A 316 13.88 -5.95 -18.04
CA PHE A 316 14.66 -6.49 -16.92
C PHE A 316 14.30 -5.83 -15.60
N ARG A 317 14.13 -4.51 -15.57
CA ARG A 317 13.71 -3.77 -14.39
C ARG A 317 12.35 -4.27 -13.88
N ALA A 318 11.39 -4.50 -14.78
CA ALA A 318 10.10 -5.04 -14.39
C ALA A 318 10.21 -6.39 -13.67
N VAL A 319 11.06 -7.31 -14.18
CA VAL A 319 11.35 -8.59 -13.53
C VAL A 319 12.06 -8.37 -12.20
N TYR A 320 13.05 -7.50 -12.15
CA TYR A 320 13.82 -7.23 -10.94
C TYR A 320 12.94 -6.65 -9.81
N CYS A 321 12.11 -5.66 -10.11
CA CYS A 321 11.13 -5.12 -9.16
C CYS A 321 10.14 -6.19 -8.69
N TYR A 322 9.63 -7.01 -9.61
CA TYR A 322 8.73 -8.11 -9.31
C TYR A 322 9.33 -9.12 -8.33
N LEU A 323 10.62 -9.47 -8.48
CA LEU A 323 11.31 -10.36 -7.55
C LEU A 323 11.55 -9.73 -6.18
N LEU A 324 11.83 -8.43 -6.12
CA LEU A 324 12.08 -7.72 -4.86
C LEU A 324 10.83 -7.61 -3.97
N GLU A 325 9.64 -7.62 -4.55
CA GLU A 325 8.39 -7.50 -3.82
C GLU A 325 8.02 -8.75 -3.04
N ASP A 326 8.38 -9.95 -3.56
CA ASP A 326 7.99 -11.21 -2.94
C ASP A 326 9.03 -12.31 -3.15
N GLU A 327 9.57 -12.86 -2.04
CA GLU A 327 10.57 -13.94 -2.06
C GLU A 327 10.04 -15.25 -2.67
N ARG A 328 8.72 -15.48 -2.68
CA ARG A 328 8.11 -16.64 -3.34
C ARG A 328 8.38 -16.66 -4.85
N ARG A 329 8.60 -15.49 -5.43
CA ARG A 329 8.91 -15.28 -6.85
C ARG A 329 10.36 -15.66 -7.21
N ASN A 330 11.22 -15.94 -6.21
CA ASN A 330 12.61 -16.41 -6.43
C ASN A 330 12.71 -17.79 -7.11
N ALA A 331 11.58 -18.49 -7.27
CA ALA A 331 11.50 -19.71 -8.06
C ALA A 331 11.55 -19.47 -9.59
N LEU A 332 11.52 -18.21 -10.03
CA LEU A 332 11.58 -17.84 -11.44
C LEU A 332 12.93 -18.21 -12.06
N ASP A 333 12.88 -18.79 -13.25
CA ASP A 333 14.05 -19.14 -14.04
C ASP A 333 14.69 -17.87 -14.65
N LEU A 334 15.69 -17.33 -13.95
CA LEU A 334 16.37 -16.09 -14.36
C LEU A 334 17.25 -16.30 -15.61
N ASP A 335 17.81 -17.49 -15.80
CA ASP A 335 18.62 -17.77 -16.99
C ASP A 335 17.75 -17.69 -18.24
N TRP A 336 16.54 -18.25 -18.17
CA TRP A 336 15.56 -18.11 -19.25
C TRP A 336 15.16 -16.65 -19.52
N ILE A 337 15.01 -15.81 -18.48
CA ILE A 337 14.71 -14.38 -18.63
C ILE A 337 15.85 -13.68 -19.36
N LEU A 338 17.11 -13.89 -18.94
CA LEU A 338 18.28 -13.27 -19.57
C LEU A 338 18.40 -13.69 -21.04
N GLU A 339 18.21 -14.97 -21.34
CA GLU A 339 18.22 -15.50 -22.69
C GLU A 339 17.10 -14.88 -23.55
N THR A 340 15.87 -14.81 -23.02
CA THR A 340 14.71 -14.24 -23.71
C THR A 340 14.91 -12.77 -24.07
N LEU A 341 15.48 -11.99 -23.16
CA LEU A 341 15.80 -10.58 -23.38
C LEU A 341 17.07 -10.39 -24.22
N GLY A 342 17.87 -11.44 -24.42
CA GLY A 342 19.16 -11.37 -25.09
C GLY A 342 20.13 -10.40 -24.40
N ILE A 343 20.21 -10.47 -23.06
CA ILE A 343 21.12 -9.69 -22.21
C ILE A 343 22.07 -10.62 -21.46
N THR A 344 23.22 -10.07 -21.09
CA THR A 344 24.24 -10.77 -20.33
C THR A 344 24.08 -10.53 -18.83
N GLU A 345 24.75 -11.33 -17.99
CA GLU A 345 24.85 -11.05 -16.55
C GLU A 345 25.46 -9.67 -16.25
N GLN A 346 26.36 -9.20 -17.11
CA GLN A 346 26.98 -7.89 -16.98
C GLN A 346 25.94 -6.78 -17.23
N ASP A 347 25.10 -6.93 -18.27
CA ASP A 347 23.99 -5.99 -18.52
C ASP A 347 23.01 -5.99 -17.36
N ALA A 348 22.63 -7.15 -16.85
CA ALA A 348 21.77 -7.30 -15.69
C ALA A 348 22.34 -6.63 -14.42
N LYS A 349 23.66 -6.68 -14.23
CA LYS A 349 24.33 -5.97 -13.13
C LYS A 349 24.25 -4.48 -13.33
N GLN A 350 24.51 -3.97 -14.52
CA GLN A 350 24.42 -2.55 -14.85
C GLN A 350 22.99 -2.02 -14.63
N TYR A 351 21.97 -2.75 -15.09
CA TYR A 351 20.56 -2.35 -14.92
C TYR A 351 20.14 -2.30 -13.45
N ARG A 352 20.66 -3.19 -12.60
CA ARG A 352 20.45 -3.12 -11.14
C ARG A 352 21.11 -1.89 -10.52
N GLU A 353 22.30 -1.52 -10.99
CA GLU A 353 22.98 -0.28 -10.52
C GLU A 353 22.18 0.96 -10.94
N GLN A 354 21.64 1.00 -12.15
CA GLN A 354 20.75 2.07 -12.63
C GLN A 354 19.46 2.16 -11.81
N GLU A 355 18.85 1.02 -11.44
CA GLU A 355 17.70 1.01 -10.53
C GLU A 355 18.06 1.59 -9.16
N MET A 356 19.19 1.22 -8.58
CA MET A 356 19.64 1.80 -7.31
C MET A 356 19.83 3.31 -7.39
N ASP A 357 20.35 3.82 -8.51
CA ASP A 357 20.52 5.26 -8.71
C ASP A 357 19.17 5.96 -8.94
N PHE A 358 18.25 5.31 -9.62
CA PHE A 358 16.87 5.79 -9.74
C PHE A 358 16.18 5.87 -8.37
N GLN A 359 16.31 4.87 -7.50
CA GLN A 359 15.76 4.91 -6.16
C GLN A 359 16.36 6.05 -5.31
N LYS A 360 17.66 6.33 -5.45
CA LYS A 360 18.29 7.50 -4.81
C LYS A 360 17.73 8.81 -5.36
N PHE A 361 17.48 8.89 -6.67
CA PHE A 361 16.85 10.05 -7.29
C PHE A 361 15.44 10.28 -6.74
N VAL A 362 14.61 9.23 -6.63
CA VAL A 362 13.25 9.32 -6.09
C VAL A 362 13.23 9.71 -4.62
N THR A 363 14.10 9.10 -3.79
CA THR A 363 14.11 9.32 -2.34
C THR A 363 14.93 10.55 -1.92
N GLY A 364 15.84 11.02 -2.77
CA GLY A 364 16.78 12.08 -2.47
C GLY A 364 17.72 11.67 -1.32
N GLN A 365 17.90 12.56 -0.34
CA GLN A 365 18.72 12.29 0.86
C GLN A 365 17.93 11.65 2.00
N ARG A 366 16.69 11.28 1.77
CA ARG A 366 15.83 10.68 2.81
C ARG A 366 16.21 9.23 3.06
N LEU A 367 16.05 8.83 4.30
CA LEU A 367 16.15 7.43 4.67
C LEU A 367 14.94 6.69 4.11
N SER A 368 15.16 5.55 3.50
CA SER A 368 14.07 4.63 3.21
C SER A 368 13.37 4.19 4.51
N MET A 369 12.12 3.75 4.42
CA MET A 369 11.40 3.24 5.60
C MET A 369 12.12 2.06 6.24
N ALA A 370 12.83 1.24 5.46
CA ALA A 370 13.68 0.17 5.99
C ALA A 370 14.83 0.72 6.83
N GLN A 371 15.57 1.69 6.30
CA GLN A 371 16.68 2.34 7.02
C GLN A 371 16.20 3.10 8.27
N LEU A 372 15.02 3.72 8.20
CA LEU A 372 14.42 4.38 9.36
C LEU A 372 14.08 3.36 10.45
N ARG A 373 13.47 2.24 10.10
CA ARG A 373 13.19 1.13 11.01
C ARG A 373 14.45 0.61 11.70
N ASP A 374 15.53 0.45 10.96
CA ASP A 374 16.80 -0.05 11.50
C ASP A 374 17.45 0.94 12.47
N ARG A 375 17.19 2.25 12.31
CA ARG A 375 17.75 3.29 13.21
C ARG A 375 16.93 3.52 14.48
N ILE A 376 15.61 3.47 14.40
CA ILE A 376 14.70 3.85 15.50
C ILE A 376 13.84 2.68 16.01
N GLY A 377 13.88 1.53 15.33
CA GLY A 377 13.14 0.35 15.74
C GLY A 377 13.69 -0.27 17.03
N GLY A 378 12.81 -0.81 17.85
CA GLY A 378 13.19 -1.62 19.01
C GLY A 378 13.82 -2.97 18.60
N ASP A 379 14.45 -3.62 19.55
CA ASP A 379 15.09 -4.93 19.35
C ASP A 379 14.09 -6.01 18.90
N LEU A 380 14.52 -6.84 17.95
CA LEU A 380 13.78 -8.05 17.59
C LEU A 380 14.26 -9.22 18.44
N LEU A 381 13.37 -9.73 19.26
CA LEU A 381 13.62 -10.89 20.12
C LEU A 381 13.17 -12.16 19.39
N LYS A 382 14.12 -13.03 19.04
CA LYS A 382 13.77 -14.38 18.59
C LYS A 382 13.32 -15.23 19.76
N PRO A 383 12.37 -16.16 19.59
CA PRO A 383 11.90 -17.03 20.69
C PRO A 383 13.03 -17.78 21.40
N THR A 384 14.07 -18.19 20.66
CA THR A 384 15.29 -18.83 21.20
C THR A 384 16.08 -17.91 22.11
N ASP A 385 16.15 -16.61 21.83
CA ASP A 385 16.90 -15.65 22.62
C ASP A 385 16.15 -15.34 23.93
N TRP A 386 14.84 -15.43 23.89
CA TRP A 386 13.98 -15.21 25.05
C TRP A 386 14.16 -16.33 26.09
N VAL A 387 14.24 -17.58 25.66
CA VAL A 387 14.52 -18.73 26.55
C VAL A 387 15.92 -18.63 27.16
N GLN A 388 16.90 -18.06 26.45
CA GLN A 388 18.27 -17.88 26.97
C GLN A 388 18.33 -16.79 28.06
N ARG A 389 17.45 -15.78 28.03
CA ARG A 389 17.40 -14.72 29.08
C ARG A 389 16.85 -15.22 30.43
N PHE A 390 16.18 -16.37 30.45
CA PHE A 390 15.64 -17.01 31.65
C PHE A 390 16.41 -18.26 32.12
N ARG A 391 17.50 -18.59 31.45
CA ARG A 391 18.49 -19.57 31.90
C ARG A 391 19.70 -18.88 32.52
#